data_cf32fa6f65936d9b0280c0232814ae11
#
_entry.id   cf32fa6f65936d9b0280c0232814ae11
#
_cell.length_a   1.000
_cell.length_b   1.000
_cell.length_c   1.000
_cell.angle_alpha   90.00
_cell.angle_beta   90.00
_cell.angle_gamma   90.00
#
_symmetry.space_group_name_H-M   'P 1'
#
loop_
_entity.id
_entity.type
_entity.pdbx_description
1 polymer ?
#
loop_
_entity_poly.entity_id
_entity_poly.type
_entity_poly.pdbx_seq_one_letter_code
_entity_poly.pdbx_strand_id
1 'polypeptide(L)'
;TRIMTPKEAVEKGALALFGEKYGDEVRVLSMGDEDGKFFSTELCGGTHVLNTADIGKFKIISQSSIAAGGRRIEALRDKQLEDFLKEKENQSNLSNQKNEGTLKDLTSKIIKLGGKPNLRNKDQVALIKELNKQLDQLSVGSILKDKTKNKINDQVINGIKVRFQNIIDLPFKDLRKLIDKGKKDIGEGIVIIYAINDSKVGLAVGVTKKLENKFDAVKMVRVGSE
;
A
#
# COMPACT_ATOMS: atom_id res chain seq x y z
N THR A 1 -25.13 -40.38 -9.42
CA THR A 1 -23.89 -41.07 -9.01
C THR A 1 -23.98 -42.55 -9.28
N ARG A 2 -22.88 -43.19 -9.68
CA ARG A 2 -22.73 -44.63 -9.93
C ARG A 2 -21.46 -45.11 -9.23
N ILE A 3 -21.48 -46.39 -8.77
CA ILE A 3 -20.30 -47.05 -8.22
C ILE A 3 -19.78 -48.02 -9.24
N MET A 4 -18.50 -48.04 -9.56
CA MET A 4 -17.84 -48.92 -10.51
C MET A 4 -16.35 -48.97 -10.25
N THR A 5 -15.62 -49.84 -10.95
CA THR A 5 -14.16 -49.89 -10.85
C THR A 5 -13.53 -48.62 -11.47
N PRO A 6 -12.36 -48.18 -11.00
CA PRO A 6 -11.66 -47.03 -11.61
C PRO A 6 -11.43 -47.19 -13.14
N LYS A 7 -11.12 -48.40 -13.56
CA LYS A 7 -10.90 -48.70 -14.98
C LYS A 7 -12.16 -48.51 -15.82
N GLU A 8 -13.29 -49.09 -15.38
CA GLU A 8 -14.59 -48.90 -16.06
C GLU A 8 -15.03 -47.42 -16.08
N ALA A 9 -14.75 -46.69 -15.01
CA ALA A 9 -15.06 -45.25 -14.93
C ALA A 9 -14.31 -44.43 -16.00
N VAL A 10 -13.02 -44.67 -16.13
CA VAL A 10 -12.18 -43.99 -17.15
C VAL A 10 -12.59 -44.42 -18.57
N GLU A 11 -12.83 -45.71 -18.81
CA GLU A 11 -13.34 -46.20 -20.09
C GLU A 11 -14.66 -45.58 -20.52
N LYS A 12 -15.51 -45.20 -19.53
CA LYS A 12 -16.76 -44.46 -19.75
C LYS A 12 -16.59 -42.95 -19.81
N GLY A 13 -15.35 -42.44 -19.84
CA GLY A 13 -15.00 -41.04 -20.04
C GLY A 13 -15.02 -40.20 -18.72
N ALA A 14 -14.96 -40.86 -17.55
CA ALA A 14 -14.81 -40.13 -16.32
C ALA A 14 -13.40 -39.58 -16.15
N LEU A 15 -13.32 -38.31 -15.69
CA LEU A 15 -12.04 -37.65 -15.43
C LEU A 15 -11.51 -38.08 -14.05
N ALA A 16 -10.26 -38.56 -14.01
CA ALA A 16 -9.51 -38.89 -12.81
C ALA A 16 -8.46 -37.80 -12.57
N LEU A 17 -8.85 -36.65 -11.99
CA LEU A 17 -8.07 -35.43 -12.00
C LEU A 17 -7.00 -35.33 -10.91
N PHE A 18 -7.11 -36.09 -9.82
CA PHE A 18 -6.34 -35.80 -8.61
C PHE A 18 -5.16 -36.75 -8.35
N GLY A 19 -4.87 -37.70 -9.24
CA GLY A 19 -3.75 -38.65 -9.05
C GLY A 19 -3.84 -39.48 -7.76
N GLU A 20 -5.03 -39.59 -7.18
CA GLU A 20 -5.28 -40.33 -5.95
C GLU A 20 -5.17 -41.84 -6.23
N LYS A 21 -4.70 -42.58 -5.23
CA LYS A 21 -4.80 -44.03 -5.27
C LYS A 21 -6.27 -44.40 -4.98
N TYR A 22 -6.99 -44.70 -6.03
CA TYR A 22 -8.37 -45.17 -5.92
C TYR A 22 -8.39 -46.58 -5.37
N GLY A 23 -9.41 -46.90 -4.56
CA GLY A 23 -9.69 -48.28 -4.12
C GLY A 23 -10.25 -49.12 -5.27
N ASP A 24 -10.72 -50.35 -4.93
CA ASP A 24 -11.30 -51.27 -5.90
C ASP A 24 -12.59 -50.74 -6.52
N GLU A 25 -13.31 -49.88 -5.78
CA GLU A 25 -14.55 -49.22 -6.24
C GLU A 25 -14.45 -47.70 -6.06
N VAL A 26 -14.98 -46.98 -7.03
CA VAL A 26 -15.03 -45.50 -7.02
C VAL A 26 -16.43 -45.01 -7.29
N ARG A 27 -16.75 -43.86 -6.71
CA ARG A 27 -18.00 -43.16 -7.04
C ARG A 27 -17.75 -42.24 -8.24
N VAL A 28 -18.60 -42.42 -9.26
CA VAL A 28 -18.62 -41.55 -10.45
C VAL A 28 -19.78 -40.59 -10.33
N LEU A 29 -19.49 -39.31 -10.38
CA LEU A 29 -20.46 -38.23 -10.43
C LEU A 29 -20.59 -37.74 -11.87
N SER A 30 -21.78 -37.76 -12.42
CA SER A 30 -22.09 -37.14 -13.69
C SER A 30 -23.02 -35.95 -13.48
N MET A 31 -22.71 -34.83 -14.14
CA MET A 31 -23.47 -33.58 -14.12
C MET A 31 -24.02 -33.32 -15.52
N GLY A 32 -25.30 -33.11 -15.65
CA GLY A 32 -25.96 -32.89 -16.93
C GLY A 32 -27.46 -33.21 -16.86
N ASP A 33 -28.08 -33.37 -18.02
CA ASP A 33 -29.51 -33.62 -18.16
C ASP A 33 -29.85 -35.08 -17.95
N GLU A 34 -31.15 -35.38 -17.60
CA GLU A 34 -31.65 -36.71 -17.42
C GLU A 34 -31.59 -37.56 -18.70
N ASP A 35 -31.52 -36.92 -19.86
CA ASP A 35 -31.40 -37.57 -21.18
C ASP A 35 -30.00 -38.16 -21.47
N GLY A 36 -29.12 -38.16 -20.46
CA GLY A 36 -27.78 -38.76 -20.56
C GLY A 36 -26.73 -37.86 -21.26
N LYS A 37 -27.01 -36.60 -21.49
CA LYS A 37 -26.03 -35.59 -21.94
C LYS A 37 -25.33 -34.97 -20.74
N PHE A 38 -24.18 -35.53 -20.39
CA PHE A 38 -23.37 -35.03 -19.29
C PHE A 38 -22.33 -34.04 -19.81
N PHE A 39 -22.21 -32.86 -19.14
CA PHE A 39 -21.17 -31.90 -19.42
C PHE A 39 -19.93 -32.13 -18.55
N SER A 40 -20.06 -32.87 -17.44
CA SER A 40 -18.93 -33.34 -16.64
C SER A 40 -19.24 -34.72 -16.06
N THR A 41 -18.22 -35.58 -16.05
CA THR A 41 -18.23 -36.89 -15.40
C THR A 41 -16.89 -37.07 -14.72
N GLU A 42 -16.90 -37.23 -13.40
CA GLU A 42 -15.70 -37.19 -12.58
C GLU A 42 -15.72 -38.27 -11.50
N LEU A 43 -14.51 -38.72 -11.08
CA LEU A 43 -14.37 -39.53 -9.88
C LEU A 43 -14.36 -38.59 -8.67
N CYS A 44 -15.31 -38.78 -7.76
CA CYS A 44 -15.44 -37.92 -6.60
C CYS A 44 -15.99 -38.65 -5.38
N GLY A 45 -15.18 -38.69 -4.30
CA GLY A 45 -15.55 -39.29 -3.00
C GLY A 45 -16.32 -38.36 -2.07
N GLY A 46 -16.49 -37.07 -2.44
CA GLY A 46 -17.14 -36.05 -1.60
C GLY A 46 -18.65 -36.24 -1.45
N THR A 47 -19.28 -35.37 -0.67
CA THR A 47 -20.75 -35.28 -0.56
C THR A 47 -21.29 -34.45 -1.72
N HIS A 48 -22.44 -34.89 -2.26
CA HIS A 48 -23.08 -34.25 -3.40
C HIS A 48 -24.54 -33.96 -3.10
N VAL A 49 -25.07 -32.92 -3.72
CA VAL A 49 -26.52 -32.66 -3.79
C VAL A 49 -27.16 -33.53 -4.89
N LEU A 50 -28.45 -33.78 -4.79
CA LEU A 50 -29.18 -34.54 -5.83
C LEU A 50 -29.43 -33.69 -7.08
N ASN A 51 -29.67 -32.40 -6.87
CA ASN A 51 -29.87 -31.43 -7.95
C ASN A 51 -29.03 -30.18 -7.68
N THR A 52 -28.47 -29.60 -8.72
CA THR A 52 -27.67 -28.38 -8.61
C THR A 52 -28.47 -27.19 -8.08
N ALA A 53 -29.81 -27.18 -8.25
CA ALA A 53 -30.67 -26.17 -7.64
C ALA A 53 -30.66 -26.21 -6.10
N ASP A 54 -30.35 -27.37 -5.47
CA ASP A 54 -30.23 -27.52 -4.03
C ASP A 54 -29.03 -26.77 -3.44
N ILE A 55 -28.05 -26.36 -4.29
CA ILE A 55 -26.92 -25.54 -3.87
C ILE A 55 -27.39 -24.15 -3.47
N GLY A 56 -28.45 -23.62 -4.08
CA GLY A 56 -28.97 -22.29 -3.82
C GLY A 56 -28.02 -21.18 -4.22
N LYS A 57 -28.01 -20.09 -3.45
CA LYS A 57 -27.10 -18.95 -3.68
C LYS A 57 -25.70 -19.30 -3.23
N PHE A 58 -24.73 -19.13 -4.09
CA PHE A 58 -23.33 -19.25 -3.75
C PHE A 58 -22.50 -18.09 -4.34
N LYS A 59 -21.32 -17.86 -3.80
CA LYS A 59 -20.38 -16.88 -4.31
C LYS A 59 -18.96 -17.42 -4.26
N ILE A 60 -18.25 -17.28 -5.37
CA ILE A 60 -16.80 -17.53 -5.41
C ILE A 60 -16.11 -16.41 -4.66
N ILE A 61 -15.32 -16.77 -3.63
CA ILE A 61 -14.61 -15.84 -2.76
C ILE A 61 -13.12 -15.75 -3.08
N SER A 62 -12.53 -16.82 -3.60
CA SER A 62 -11.14 -16.84 -4.00
C SER A 62 -10.89 -17.72 -5.22
N GLN A 63 -9.83 -17.40 -5.94
CA GLN A 63 -9.28 -18.20 -7.03
C GLN A 63 -7.75 -18.11 -6.97
N SER A 64 -7.08 -19.25 -6.92
CA SER A 64 -5.62 -19.33 -6.85
C SER A 64 -5.08 -20.43 -7.79
N SER A 65 -3.82 -20.32 -8.19
CA SER A 65 -3.11 -21.39 -8.89
C SER A 65 -2.52 -22.35 -7.88
N ILE A 66 -2.66 -23.67 -8.10
CA ILE A 66 -2.09 -24.70 -7.23
C ILE A 66 -0.86 -25.32 -7.90
N ALA A 67 -0.94 -25.58 -9.20
CA ALA A 67 0.10 -26.21 -10.00
C ALA A 67 -0.02 -25.76 -11.47
N ALA A 68 0.91 -26.20 -12.32
CA ALA A 68 0.82 -25.96 -13.75
C ALA A 68 -0.50 -26.54 -14.30
N GLY A 69 -1.40 -25.67 -14.76
CA GLY A 69 -2.73 -26.03 -15.29
C GLY A 69 -3.83 -26.24 -14.23
N GLY A 70 -3.51 -26.30 -12.93
CA GLY A 70 -4.48 -26.48 -11.84
C GLY A 70 -4.89 -25.17 -11.18
N ARG A 71 -6.20 -24.95 -10.99
CA ARG A 71 -6.73 -23.78 -10.26
C ARG A 71 -7.63 -24.24 -9.12
N ARG A 72 -7.47 -23.60 -7.95
CA ARG A 72 -8.35 -23.75 -6.80
C ARG A 72 -9.38 -22.64 -6.83
N ILE A 73 -10.65 -23.01 -6.70
CA ILE A 73 -11.76 -22.08 -6.52
C ILE A 73 -12.37 -22.38 -5.15
N GLU A 74 -12.56 -21.33 -4.36
CA GLU A 74 -13.27 -21.41 -3.08
C GLU A 74 -14.58 -20.64 -3.20
N ALA A 75 -15.66 -21.25 -2.76
CA ALA A 75 -16.98 -20.65 -2.77
C ALA A 75 -17.68 -20.86 -1.43
N LEU A 76 -18.52 -19.90 -1.05
CA LEU A 76 -19.38 -19.99 0.12
C LEU A 76 -20.83 -20.01 -0.31
N ARG A 77 -21.66 -20.71 0.47
CA ARG A 77 -23.11 -20.79 0.28
C ARG A 77 -23.86 -20.59 1.61
N ASP A 78 -25.17 -20.41 1.53
CA ASP A 78 -26.10 -20.35 2.65
C ASP A 78 -25.60 -19.38 3.76
N LYS A 79 -25.70 -19.81 5.01
CA LYS A 79 -25.33 -19.02 6.17
C LYS A 79 -23.90 -18.55 6.14
N GLN A 80 -22.96 -19.38 5.66
CA GLN A 80 -21.53 -18.96 5.56
C GLN A 80 -21.36 -17.79 4.58
N LEU A 81 -22.12 -17.76 3.50
CA LEU A 81 -22.11 -16.64 2.56
C LEU A 81 -22.73 -15.39 3.18
N GLU A 82 -23.84 -15.51 3.91
CA GLU A 82 -24.47 -14.38 4.58
C GLU A 82 -23.54 -13.76 5.64
N ASP A 83 -22.93 -14.60 6.47
CA ASP A 83 -22.00 -14.16 7.51
C ASP A 83 -20.78 -13.47 6.89
N PHE A 84 -20.21 -14.02 5.82
CA PHE A 84 -19.11 -13.41 5.07
C PHE A 84 -19.48 -12.05 4.47
N LEU A 85 -20.67 -11.92 3.89
CA LEU A 85 -21.13 -10.66 3.31
C LEU A 85 -21.35 -9.60 4.39
N LYS A 86 -21.94 -9.96 5.54
CA LYS A 86 -22.12 -9.06 6.68
C LYS A 86 -20.79 -8.59 7.25
N GLU A 87 -19.84 -9.51 7.41
CA GLU A 87 -18.50 -9.15 7.90
C GLU A 87 -17.78 -8.21 6.95
N LYS A 88 -17.86 -8.47 5.64
CA LYS A 88 -17.26 -7.59 4.63
C LYS A 88 -17.91 -6.20 4.60
N GLU A 89 -19.21 -6.12 4.78
CA GLU A 89 -19.93 -4.84 4.88
C GLU A 89 -19.51 -4.08 6.15
N ASN A 90 -19.43 -4.77 7.29
CA ASN A 90 -18.98 -4.18 8.54
C ASN A 90 -17.55 -3.64 8.43
N GLN A 91 -16.62 -4.39 7.84
CA GLN A 91 -15.23 -3.96 7.62
C GLN A 91 -15.17 -2.74 6.69
N SER A 92 -15.98 -2.71 5.63
CA SER A 92 -16.10 -1.56 4.74
C SER A 92 -16.61 -0.32 5.47
N ASN A 93 -17.64 -0.46 6.28
CA ASN A 93 -18.24 0.63 7.05
C ASN A 93 -17.26 1.19 8.09
N LEU A 94 -16.54 0.32 8.81
CA LEU A 94 -15.48 0.72 9.75
C LEU A 94 -14.34 1.47 9.05
N SER A 95 -13.91 0.98 7.88
CA SER A 95 -12.88 1.66 7.07
C SER A 95 -13.35 3.04 6.61
N ASN A 96 -14.58 3.15 6.14
CA ASN A 96 -15.16 4.43 5.71
C ASN A 96 -15.25 5.43 6.87
N GLN A 97 -15.74 5.00 8.04
CA GLN A 97 -15.82 5.86 9.23
C GLN A 97 -14.42 6.35 9.67
N LYS A 98 -13.42 5.46 9.66
CA LYS A 98 -12.03 5.83 9.97
C LYS A 98 -11.47 6.85 8.97
N ASN A 99 -11.72 6.65 7.68
CA ASN A 99 -11.29 7.57 6.63
C ASN A 99 -11.97 8.94 6.78
N GLU A 100 -13.28 8.98 7.07
CA GLU A 100 -14.01 10.23 7.31
C GLU A 100 -13.47 11.00 8.52
N GLY A 101 -13.15 10.31 9.62
CA GLY A 101 -12.50 10.91 10.79
C GLY A 101 -11.14 11.51 10.44
N THR A 102 -10.33 10.76 9.67
CA THR A 102 -9.01 11.22 9.19
C THR A 102 -9.15 12.45 8.28
N LEU A 103 -10.12 12.45 7.36
CA LEU A 103 -10.37 13.58 6.46
C LEU A 103 -10.77 14.83 7.22
N LYS A 104 -11.64 14.72 8.22
CA LYS A 104 -12.04 15.85 9.09
C LYS A 104 -10.85 16.44 9.84
N ASP A 105 -10.00 15.58 10.42
CA ASP A 105 -8.80 16.01 11.15
C ASP A 105 -7.80 16.72 10.23
N LEU A 106 -7.47 16.13 9.08
CA LEU A 106 -6.56 16.73 8.10
C LEU A 106 -7.08 18.06 7.56
N THR A 107 -8.37 18.13 7.24
CA THR A 107 -9.03 19.36 6.79
C THR A 107 -8.90 20.47 7.84
N SER A 108 -9.18 20.15 9.11
CA SER A 108 -9.08 21.09 10.22
C SER A 108 -7.64 21.60 10.42
N LYS A 109 -6.65 20.71 10.34
CA LYS A 109 -5.22 21.06 10.44
C LYS A 109 -4.77 21.98 9.31
N ILE A 110 -5.18 21.69 8.06
CA ILE A 110 -4.86 22.53 6.90
C ILE A 110 -5.46 23.93 7.06
N ILE A 111 -6.72 24.05 7.51
CA ILE A 111 -7.37 25.32 7.74
C ILE A 111 -6.66 26.11 8.85
N LYS A 112 -6.28 25.47 9.96
CA LYS A 112 -5.52 26.11 11.05
C LYS A 112 -4.18 26.67 10.59
N LEU A 113 -3.55 26.08 9.61
CA LEU A 113 -2.31 26.58 8.98
C LEU A 113 -2.56 27.62 7.86
N GLY A 114 -3.81 28.11 7.71
CA GLY A 114 -4.19 29.10 6.70
C GLY A 114 -4.30 28.55 5.28
N GLY A 115 -4.34 27.24 5.11
CA GLY A 115 -4.52 26.58 3.81
C GLY A 115 -5.99 26.39 3.44
N LYS A 116 -6.24 26.15 2.16
CA LYS A 116 -7.56 25.73 1.64
C LYS A 116 -7.47 24.25 1.25
N PRO A 117 -8.20 23.31 1.91
CA PRO A 117 -8.14 21.90 1.59
C PRO A 117 -8.61 21.63 0.16
N ASN A 118 -7.85 20.82 -0.59
CA ASN A 118 -8.25 20.39 -1.93
C ASN A 118 -9.09 19.10 -1.83
N LEU A 119 -10.41 19.21 -1.98
CA LEU A 119 -11.37 18.11 -1.83
C LEU A 119 -11.89 17.58 -3.19
N ARG A 120 -11.13 17.72 -4.26
CA ARG A 120 -11.58 17.34 -5.61
C ARG A 120 -11.61 15.84 -5.88
N ASN A 121 -10.77 15.10 -5.19
CA ASN A 121 -10.68 13.64 -5.39
C ASN A 121 -11.86 12.94 -4.72
N LYS A 122 -12.55 12.06 -5.46
CA LYS A 122 -13.69 11.27 -4.95
C LYS A 122 -13.24 10.01 -4.20
N ASP A 123 -12.03 9.51 -4.47
CA ASP A 123 -11.45 8.40 -3.75
C ASP A 123 -10.91 8.88 -2.40
N GLN A 124 -11.49 8.40 -1.30
CA GLN A 124 -11.11 8.81 0.06
C GLN A 124 -9.65 8.50 0.38
N VAL A 125 -9.10 7.38 -0.07
CA VAL A 125 -7.72 6.99 0.21
C VAL A 125 -6.73 7.90 -0.52
N ALA A 126 -7.01 8.18 -1.80
CA ALA A 126 -6.22 9.12 -2.59
C ALA A 126 -6.35 10.55 -2.03
N LEU A 127 -7.53 10.96 -1.60
CA LEU A 127 -7.79 12.26 -0.98
C LEU A 127 -7.00 12.44 0.32
N ILE A 128 -6.98 11.43 1.20
CA ILE A 128 -6.17 11.45 2.43
C ILE A 128 -4.68 11.63 2.10
N LYS A 129 -4.18 10.94 1.08
CA LYS A 129 -2.78 11.07 0.64
C LYS A 129 -2.47 12.48 0.12
N GLU A 130 -3.36 13.08 -0.64
CA GLU A 130 -3.23 14.44 -1.16
C GLU A 130 -3.26 15.48 -0.03
N LEU A 131 -4.19 15.36 0.91
CA LEU A 131 -4.30 16.27 2.06
C LEU A 131 -3.09 16.16 2.99
N ASN A 132 -2.56 14.96 3.24
CA ASN A 132 -1.32 14.80 4.00
C ASN A 132 -0.14 15.52 3.32
N LYS A 133 -0.01 15.39 1.99
CA LYS A 133 1.02 16.10 1.24
C LYS A 133 0.86 17.62 1.34
N GLN A 134 -0.37 18.11 1.27
CA GLN A 134 -0.69 19.53 1.42
C GLN A 134 -0.37 20.04 2.83
N LEU A 135 -0.72 19.27 3.86
CA LEU A 135 -0.42 19.58 5.27
C LEU A 135 1.08 19.65 5.51
N ASP A 136 1.85 18.67 5.02
CA ASP A 136 3.32 18.67 5.10
C ASP A 136 3.92 19.95 4.48
N GLN A 137 3.43 20.35 3.30
CA GLN A 137 3.93 21.56 2.62
C GLN A 137 3.62 22.84 3.40
N LEU A 138 2.41 22.95 3.95
CA LEU A 138 2.00 24.11 4.75
C LEU A 138 2.77 24.19 6.08
N SER A 139 2.96 23.05 6.74
CA SER A 139 3.70 22.98 8.01
C SER A 139 5.16 23.43 7.81
N VAL A 140 5.84 22.90 6.80
CA VAL A 140 7.22 23.32 6.44
C VAL A 140 7.24 24.82 6.09
N GLY A 141 6.26 25.29 5.30
CA GLY A 141 6.16 26.70 4.93
C GLY A 141 5.97 27.63 6.12
N SER A 142 5.19 27.21 7.12
CA SER A 142 4.99 27.95 8.38
C SER A 142 6.29 28.03 9.19
N ILE A 143 6.99 26.89 9.37
CA ILE A 143 8.27 26.83 10.09
C ILE A 143 9.31 27.75 9.44
N LEU A 144 9.40 27.74 8.12
CA LEU A 144 10.38 28.55 7.39
C LEU A 144 10.09 30.06 7.46
N LYS A 145 8.83 30.45 7.65
CA LYS A 145 8.46 31.86 7.82
C LYS A 145 8.68 32.37 9.25
N ASP A 146 8.75 31.48 10.21
CA ASP A 146 8.97 31.82 11.60
C ASP A 146 10.46 32.13 11.86
N LYS A 147 10.79 33.40 12.05
CA LYS A 147 12.16 33.86 12.32
C LYS A 147 12.73 33.34 13.63
N THR A 148 11.90 32.88 14.55
CA THR A 148 12.37 32.29 15.82
C THR A 148 12.80 30.85 15.62
N LYS A 149 12.15 30.13 14.71
CA LYS A 149 12.41 28.72 14.38
C LYS A 149 13.38 28.53 13.22
N ASN A 150 13.56 29.54 12.37
CA ASN A 150 14.42 29.50 11.18
C ASN A 150 15.39 30.67 11.19
N LYS A 151 16.63 30.40 11.61
CA LYS A 151 17.71 31.40 11.65
C LYS A 151 18.69 31.10 10.52
N ILE A 152 18.91 32.10 9.65
CA ILE A 152 19.88 32.03 8.55
C ILE A 152 21.00 33.03 8.86
N ASN A 153 22.22 32.56 8.71
CA ASN A 153 23.44 33.37 8.86
C ASN A 153 24.37 33.07 7.68
N ASP A 154 24.58 34.07 6.83
CA ASP A 154 25.48 34.00 5.68
C ASP A 154 26.83 34.64 6.03
N GLN A 155 27.91 33.91 5.84
CA GLN A 155 29.29 34.34 6.12
C GLN A 155 30.19 34.12 4.90
N VAL A 156 31.31 34.82 4.86
CA VAL A 156 32.36 34.54 3.90
C VAL A 156 33.59 34.02 4.66
N ILE A 157 33.95 32.77 4.38
CA ILE A 157 35.08 32.08 5.01
C ILE A 157 36.10 31.76 3.91
N ASN A 158 37.30 32.31 4.03
CA ASN A 158 38.38 32.16 3.03
C ASN A 158 37.92 32.44 1.58
N GLY A 159 37.10 33.50 1.41
CA GLY A 159 36.59 33.89 0.09
C GLY A 159 35.40 33.09 -0.41
N ILE A 160 34.89 32.11 0.37
CA ILE A 160 33.78 31.26 0.02
C ILE A 160 32.56 31.65 0.83
N LYS A 161 31.40 31.80 0.18
CA LYS A 161 30.14 32.05 0.86
C LYS A 161 29.67 30.76 1.56
N VAL A 162 29.39 30.84 2.85
CA VAL A 162 28.87 29.75 3.67
C VAL A 162 27.55 30.19 4.32
N ARG A 163 26.50 29.50 4.06
CA ARG A 163 25.20 29.69 4.73
C ARG A 163 25.07 28.69 5.84
N PHE A 164 24.91 29.20 7.04
CA PHE A 164 24.45 28.41 8.20
C PHE A 164 22.96 28.66 8.41
N GLN A 165 22.19 27.56 8.51
CA GLN A 165 20.77 27.65 8.78
C GLN A 165 20.40 26.71 9.92
N ASN A 166 19.79 27.26 10.96
CA ASN A 166 19.30 26.51 12.12
C ASN A 166 17.77 26.51 12.09
N ILE A 167 17.16 25.33 12.10
CA ILE A 167 15.71 25.16 11.99
C ILE A 167 15.21 24.25 13.11
N ILE A 168 14.18 24.70 13.82
CA ILE A 168 13.54 23.97 14.91
C ILE A 168 12.22 23.38 14.40
N ASP A 169 11.88 22.16 14.83
CA ASP A 169 10.65 21.41 14.48
C ASP A 169 10.53 21.01 12.99
N LEU A 170 11.64 20.99 12.24
CA LEU A 170 11.62 20.57 10.84
C LEU A 170 11.78 19.04 10.73
N PRO A 171 10.91 18.33 10.01
CA PRO A 171 11.11 16.92 9.69
C PRO A 171 12.39 16.71 8.85
N PHE A 172 13.25 15.77 9.25
CA PHE A 172 14.54 15.53 8.58
C PHE A 172 14.42 15.14 7.10
N LYS A 173 13.29 14.55 6.69
CA LYS A 173 12.98 14.24 5.28
C LYS A 173 12.99 15.47 4.36
N ASP A 174 12.79 16.66 4.92
CA ASP A 174 12.72 17.92 4.16
C ASP A 174 14.04 18.66 4.06
N LEU A 175 15.07 18.24 4.81
CA LEU A 175 16.42 18.85 4.80
C LEU A 175 17.02 18.92 3.39
N ARG A 176 16.89 17.84 2.60
CA ARG A 176 17.44 17.79 1.22
C ARG A 176 16.85 18.88 0.33
N LYS A 177 15.53 19.10 0.40
CA LYS A 177 14.86 20.15 -0.38
C LYS A 177 15.34 21.55 0.00
N LEU A 178 15.62 21.74 1.30
CA LEU A 178 16.13 23.03 1.80
C LEU A 178 17.57 23.26 1.40
N ILE A 179 18.42 22.24 1.40
CA ILE A 179 19.78 22.33 0.83
C ILE A 179 19.71 22.75 -0.64
N ASP A 180 18.87 22.11 -1.45
CA ASP A 180 18.74 22.43 -2.86
C ASP A 180 18.25 23.88 -3.08
N LYS A 181 17.33 24.36 -2.23
CA LYS A 181 16.88 25.76 -2.22
C LYS A 181 18.02 26.69 -1.80
N GLY A 182 18.69 26.39 -0.68
CA GLY A 182 19.81 27.20 -0.17
C GLY A 182 20.95 27.33 -1.18
N LYS A 183 21.29 26.24 -1.91
CA LYS A 183 22.28 26.26 -3.02
C LYS A 183 21.89 27.23 -4.14
N LYS A 184 20.58 27.28 -4.49
CA LYS A 184 20.07 28.23 -5.49
C LYS A 184 20.14 29.67 -4.99
N ASP A 185 19.77 29.89 -3.74
CA ASP A 185 19.70 31.22 -3.14
C ASP A 185 21.13 31.84 -2.96
N ILE A 186 22.13 31.02 -2.58
CA ILE A 186 23.50 31.49 -2.35
C ILE A 186 24.30 31.65 -3.66
N GLY A 187 23.93 30.95 -4.72
CA GLY A 187 24.57 30.95 -6.02
C GLY A 187 25.81 30.07 -6.06
N GLU A 188 26.93 30.54 -5.49
CA GLU A 188 28.21 29.82 -5.34
C GLU A 188 28.60 29.80 -3.87
N GLY A 189 28.75 28.60 -3.28
CA GLY A 189 29.06 28.48 -1.84
C GLY A 189 28.71 27.13 -1.26
N ILE A 190 28.69 27.09 0.06
CA ILE A 190 28.36 25.92 0.88
C ILE A 190 27.14 26.25 1.73
N VAL A 191 26.21 25.33 1.83
CA VAL A 191 25.02 25.45 2.67
C VAL A 191 25.05 24.36 3.75
N ILE A 192 24.96 24.77 5.00
CA ILE A 192 24.97 23.90 6.17
C ILE A 192 23.66 24.14 6.92
N ILE A 193 22.86 23.09 7.10
CA ILE A 193 21.56 23.15 7.79
C ILE A 193 21.59 22.22 9.00
N TYR A 194 21.27 22.78 10.17
CA TYR A 194 20.99 22.03 11.38
C TYR A 194 19.48 22.04 11.61
N ALA A 195 18.89 20.87 11.74
CA ALA A 195 17.49 20.75 12.13
C ALA A 195 17.36 20.06 13.47
N ILE A 196 16.61 20.65 14.38
CA ILE A 196 16.29 20.09 15.68
C ILE A 196 14.83 19.65 15.62
N ASN A 197 14.58 18.37 15.87
CA ASN A 197 13.23 17.80 15.92
C ASN A 197 13.18 16.68 16.96
N ASP A 198 12.20 16.74 17.89
CA ASP A 198 12.01 15.74 18.95
C ASP A 198 13.33 15.38 19.70
N SER A 199 14.07 16.40 20.13
CA SER A 199 15.36 16.25 20.84
C SER A 199 16.47 15.57 20.02
N LYS A 200 16.29 15.40 18.72
CA LYS A 200 17.31 14.90 17.78
C LYS A 200 17.81 16.03 16.90
N VAL A 201 19.08 15.93 16.54
CA VAL A 201 19.72 16.90 15.61
C VAL A 201 19.98 16.21 14.29
N GLY A 202 19.53 16.83 13.20
CA GLY A 202 19.85 16.44 11.84
C GLY A 202 20.77 17.46 11.21
N LEU A 203 21.87 17.02 10.62
CA LEU A 203 22.82 17.84 9.87
C LEU A 203 22.75 17.51 8.38
N ALA A 204 22.69 18.54 7.56
CA ALA A 204 22.83 18.41 6.12
C ALA A 204 23.79 19.47 5.57
N VAL A 205 24.62 19.05 4.61
CA VAL A 205 25.57 19.92 3.93
C VAL A 205 25.37 19.83 2.42
N GLY A 206 25.36 20.97 1.76
CA GLY A 206 25.31 21.06 0.29
C GLY A 206 26.42 21.96 -0.25
N VAL A 207 27.16 21.45 -1.21
CA VAL A 207 28.20 22.20 -1.94
C VAL A 207 27.65 22.50 -3.33
N THR A 208 27.86 23.70 -3.84
CA THR A 208 27.47 24.07 -5.20
C THR A 208 28.44 23.49 -6.23
N LYS A 209 27.99 23.18 -7.46
CA LYS A 209 28.74 22.48 -8.50
C LYS A 209 30.17 23.00 -8.72
N LYS A 210 30.39 24.31 -8.68
CA LYS A 210 31.71 24.89 -8.91
C LYS A 210 32.71 24.56 -7.81
N LEU A 211 32.22 24.18 -6.63
CA LEU A 211 33.04 23.90 -5.46
C LEU A 211 33.16 22.40 -5.14
N GLU A 212 32.42 21.54 -5.82
CA GLU A 212 32.42 20.08 -5.59
C GLU A 212 33.79 19.42 -5.76
N ASN A 213 34.66 19.98 -6.64
CA ASN A 213 36.02 19.50 -6.81
C ASN A 213 36.96 19.87 -5.65
N LYS A 214 36.58 20.87 -4.82
CA LYS A 214 37.39 21.36 -3.70
C LYS A 214 36.87 20.89 -2.35
N PHE A 215 35.57 20.67 -2.23
CA PHE A 215 34.91 20.35 -0.96
C PHE A 215 33.98 19.15 -1.12
N ASP A 216 34.13 18.18 -0.22
CA ASP A 216 33.31 16.98 -0.13
C ASP A 216 32.26 17.16 0.97
N ALA A 217 30.97 17.25 0.55
CA ALA A 217 29.84 17.41 1.48
C ALA A 217 29.72 16.25 2.46
N VAL A 218 30.09 15.01 2.06
CA VAL A 218 29.99 13.81 2.91
C VAL A 218 31.05 13.89 4.03
N LYS A 219 32.28 14.29 3.71
CA LYS A 219 33.31 14.47 4.71
C LYS A 219 32.93 15.57 5.71
N MET A 220 32.33 16.67 5.22
CA MET A 220 31.87 17.76 6.09
C MET A 220 30.79 17.33 7.05
N VAL A 221 29.82 16.52 6.59
CA VAL A 221 28.78 15.95 7.47
C VAL A 221 29.39 15.05 8.54
N ARG A 222 30.38 14.23 8.19
CA ARG A 222 31.06 13.34 9.17
C ARG A 222 31.73 14.13 10.27
N VAL A 223 32.52 15.13 9.91
CA VAL A 223 33.21 16.02 10.88
C VAL A 223 32.21 16.77 11.77
N GLY A 224 31.05 17.18 11.20
CA GLY A 224 30.04 17.92 11.97
C GLY A 224 29.11 17.02 12.81
N SER A 225 29.24 15.70 12.71
CA SER A 225 28.45 14.71 13.49
C SER A 225 29.24 14.09 14.64
N GLU A 226 30.55 14.31 14.72
CA GLU A 226 31.42 13.97 15.86
C GLU A 226 31.29 15.01 16.98
#